data_4e3b7f4d692181c4ad49b4fdfa490dab
#
_entry.id   4e3b7f4d692181c4ad49b4fdfa490dab
#
_cell.length_a   1.000
_cell.length_b   1.000
_cell.length_c   1.000
_cell.angle_alpha   90.00
_cell.angle_beta   90.00
_cell.angle_gamma   90.00
#
_symmetry.space_group_name_H-M   'P 1'
#
loop_
_entity.id
_entity.type
_entity.pdbx_description
1 polymer ?
#
loop_
_entity_poly.entity_id
_entity_poly.type
_entity_poly.pdbx_seq_one_letter_code
_entity_poly.pdbx_strand_id
1 'polypeptide(L)'
;MTAQQPPKSARAPLQEFPVSEKCLGSAPRFEDAPEWIYSHDNPYLHGVYAPTTRELDQGKLEIIGELPSDLRGTYYRNGANPLFEPKNRYHPFDGDGMMHALHVSDDGARYVNRWIETPALSGEASSGKSTSPGVMGPFDYSVSEFGIKDTSNTDVFALNGDVVSLWYNAGNPIALDPVTLETRGAFHLDGRDRPKMSAHSKVDWRTGDLLYFDYNDTPPYMTYGVANAKGEVVHEVPIDLPGARLPHDIGFTQNYTVLHDLPFFHDLDVLKNHKLRVLTFHRDIPTRFGLIPRFGASKTIRWFDCEPCYILHVSNCWEEDDWVIMDGCRSVSSLLSASGDEGELSFMLVCLCLAVCNFLWRFSLIFCAVRA
;
A
#
# COMPACT_ATOMS: atom_id res chain seq x y z
N MET A 1 23.99 23.68 -21.67
CA MET A 1 24.07 24.03 -20.24
C MET A 1 24.44 22.75 -19.52
N THR A 2 25.62 22.68 -18.93
CA THR A 2 26.13 21.49 -18.23
C THR A 2 25.37 21.33 -16.91
N ALA A 3 24.69 20.19 -16.75
CA ALA A 3 24.03 19.84 -15.50
C ALA A 3 25.07 19.74 -14.37
N GLN A 4 24.95 20.57 -13.35
CA GLN A 4 25.71 20.42 -12.12
C GLN A 4 25.23 19.16 -11.39
N GLN A 5 26.17 18.30 -11.00
CA GLN A 5 25.86 17.13 -10.17
C GLN A 5 25.46 17.56 -8.75
N PRO A 6 24.48 16.89 -8.14
CA PRO A 6 24.09 17.16 -6.76
C PRO A 6 25.21 16.82 -5.76
N PRO A 7 25.23 17.44 -4.57
CA PRO A 7 26.24 17.19 -3.55
C PRO A 7 26.22 15.75 -3.06
N LYS A 8 27.41 15.16 -2.91
CA LYS A 8 27.58 13.80 -2.38
C LYS A 8 27.38 13.81 -0.86
N SER A 9 26.25 13.32 -0.36
CA SER A 9 26.09 13.04 1.06
C SER A 9 27.00 11.87 1.46
N ALA A 10 27.80 12.03 2.52
CA ALA A 10 28.63 10.99 3.08
C ALA A 10 27.73 9.96 3.82
N ARG A 11 27.58 8.78 3.24
CA ARG A 11 26.90 7.66 3.93
C ARG A 11 27.77 7.09 5.03
N ALA A 12 27.24 6.95 6.23
CA ALA A 12 27.83 6.08 7.25
C ALA A 12 27.78 4.63 6.76
N PRO A 13 28.81 3.81 7.03
CA PRO A 13 28.81 2.41 6.64
C PRO A 13 27.68 1.67 7.35
N LEU A 14 26.91 0.88 6.58
CA LEU A 14 25.87 -0.01 7.12
C LEU A 14 26.54 -1.04 8.05
N GLN A 15 26.08 -1.07 9.29
CA GLN A 15 26.51 -2.09 10.25
C GLN A 15 25.79 -3.39 9.89
N GLU A 16 26.54 -4.42 9.50
CA GLU A 16 25.99 -5.76 9.29
C GLU A 16 25.60 -6.35 10.64
N PHE A 17 24.33 -6.62 10.83
CA PHE A 17 23.84 -7.40 11.97
C PHE A 17 23.90 -8.88 11.61
N PRO A 18 24.63 -9.71 12.37
CA PRO A 18 24.64 -11.14 12.13
C PRO A 18 23.25 -11.72 12.41
N VAL A 19 22.58 -12.22 11.38
CA VAL A 19 21.36 -13.02 11.54
C VAL A 19 21.78 -14.34 12.17
N SER A 20 21.39 -14.57 13.41
CA SER A 20 21.67 -15.82 14.10
C SER A 20 20.93 -16.96 13.41
N GLU A 21 21.65 -18.06 13.07
CA GLU A 21 21.04 -19.29 12.50
C GLU A 21 19.94 -19.90 13.38
N LYS A 22 19.86 -19.52 14.64
CA LYS A 22 18.77 -19.89 15.55
C LYS A 22 17.42 -19.28 15.20
N CYS A 23 17.37 -18.21 14.39
CA CYS A 23 16.09 -17.65 13.89
C CYS A 23 15.50 -18.47 12.74
N LEU A 24 16.21 -19.43 12.18
CA LEU A 24 15.75 -20.40 11.19
C LEU A 24 15.29 -21.72 11.84
N GLY A 25 14.77 -21.66 13.08
CA GLY A 25 14.08 -22.78 13.70
C GLY A 25 13.06 -23.36 12.72
N SER A 26 12.89 -24.69 12.73
CA SER A 26 11.95 -25.43 11.90
C SER A 26 10.67 -24.62 11.66
N ALA A 27 10.28 -24.46 10.38
CA ALA A 27 9.09 -23.71 10.00
C ALA A 27 7.97 -24.01 10.98
N PRO A 28 7.34 -23.00 11.60
CA PRO A 28 6.31 -23.22 12.58
C PRO A 28 5.26 -24.14 11.95
N ARG A 29 4.89 -25.21 12.64
CA ARG A 29 3.72 -26.00 12.27
C ARG A 29 2.55 -25.06 12.42
N PHE A 30 1.92 -24.72 11.31
CA PHE A 30 0.72 -23.88 11.28
C PHE A 30 -0.48 -24.74 11.74
N GLU A 31 -0.51 -25.07 13.04
CA GLU A 31 -1.61 -25.85 13.66
C GLU A 31 -2.97 -25.14 13.53
N ASP A 32 -2.93 -23.85 13.19
CA ASP A 32 -4.10 -22.97 13.08
C ASP A 32 -4.44 -22.58 11.64
N ALA A 33 -3.83 -23.20 10.64
CA ALA A 33 -4.17 -22.94 9.26
C ALA A 33 -5.51 -23.62 8.91
N PRO A 34 -6.39 -22.99 8.11
CA PRO A 34 -7.64 -23.59 7.70
C PRO A 34 -7.39 -24.81 6.80
N GLU A 35 -8.20 -25.86 6.95
CA GLU A 35 -8.01 -27.12 6.21
C GLU A 35 -8.02 -26.97 4.69
N TRP A 36 -8.78 -26.00 4.18
CA TRP A 36 -8.91 -25.78 2.74
C TRP A 36 -7.60 -25.41 2.06
N ILE A 37 -6.60 -24.84 2.77
CA ILE A 37 -5.31 -24.48 2.16
C ILE A 37 -4.56 -25.69 1.62
N TYR A 38 -4.75 -26.87 2.21
CA TYR A 38 -4.05 -28.09 1.79
C TYR A 38 -4.52 -28.64 0.46
N SER A 39 -5.65 -28.13 -0.06
CA SER A 39 -6.17 -28.47 -1.40
C SER A 39 -5.68 -27.51 -2.48
N HIS A 40 -4.93 -26.45 -2.14
CA HIS A 40 -4.41 -25.46 -3.06
C HIS A 40 -2.92 -25.63 -3.32
N ASP A 41 -2.51 -25.52 -4.59
CA ASP A 41 -1.08 -25.51 -5.00
C ASP A 41 -0.47 -24.10 -5.01
N ASN A 42 -1.23 -23.08 -4.59
CA ASN A 42 -0.77 -21.70 -4.62
C ASN A 42 0.28 -21.44 -3.53
N PRO A 43 1.55 -21.08 -3.88
CA PRO A 43 2.61 -20.91 -2.91
C PRO A 43 2.36 -19.80 -1.88
N TYR A 44 1.48 -18.84 -2.19
CA TYR A 44 1.07 -17.76 -1.29
C TYR A 44 -0.02 -18.17 -0.28
N LEU A 45 -0.34 -19.45 -0.19
CA LEU A 45 -1.21 -20.02 0.82
C LEU A 45 -0.46 -21.02 1.73
N HIS A 46 0.85 -21.20 1.51
CA HIS A 46 1.67 -22.17 2.22
C HIS A 46 2.88 -21.57 2.91
N GLY A 47 3.50 -22.33 3.80
CA GLY A 47 4.70 -21.93 4.51
C GLY A 47 4.49 -20.65 5.31
N VAL A 48 5.36 -19.67 5.13
CA VAL A 48 5.28 -18.37 5.84
C VAL A 48 4.09 -17.51 5.40
N TYR A 49 3.43 -17.86 4.31
CA TYR A 49 2.24 -17.18 3.79
C TYR A 49 0.93 -17.88 4.17
N ALA A 50 1.00 -19.02 4.88
CA ALA A 50 -0.21 -19.71 5.29
C ALA A 50 -1.07 -18.80 6.18
N PRO A 51 -2.38 -18.67 5.88
CA PRO A 51 -3.26 -17.87 6.71
C PRO A 51 -3.43 -18.48 8.10
N THR A 52 -3.65 -17.63 9.09
CA THR A 52 -4.03 -18.02 10.44
C THR A 52 -5.53 -17.86 10.65
N THR A 53 -6.13 -18.76 11.44
CA THR A 53 -7.54 -18.64 11.87
C THR A 53 -7.67 -18.01 13.25
N ARG A 54 -6.56 -17.58 13.85
CA ARG A 54 -6.54 -17.10 15.25
C ARG A 54 -6.41 -15.60 15.34
N GLU A 55 -7.31 -15.02 16.10
CA GLU A 55 -7.15 -13.72 16.71
C GLU A 55 -6.54 -13.87 18.09
N LEU A 56 -5.51 -13.12 18.37
CA LEU A 56 -4.74 -13.17 19.61
C LEU A 56 -4.81 -11.83 20.34
N ASP A 57 -4.76 -11.91 21.66
CA ASP A 57 -4.48 -10.80 22.56
C ASP A 57 -3.55 -11.34 23.65
N GLN A 58 -2.26 -11.14 23.41
CA GLN A 58 -1.19 -11.60 24.30
C GLN A 58 -0.76 -10.43 25.19
N GLY A 59 -1.34 -10.36 26.37
CA GLY A 59 -1.18 -9.24 27.30
C GLY A 59 0.24 -8.99 27.79
N LYS A 60 1.11 -10.01 27.78
CA LYS A 60 2.52 -9.89 28.15
C LYS A 60 3.37 -10.86 27.33
N LEU A 61 4.22 -10.30 26.49
CA LEU A 61 5.18 -11.07 25.71
C LEU A 61 6.46 -11.35 26.50
N GLU A 62 7.08 -12.49 26.25
CA GLU A 62 8.45 -12.77 26.68
C GLU A 62 9.42 -11.90 25.87
N ILE A 63 10.31 -11.19 26.56
CA ILE A 63 11.34 -10.35 25.94
C ILE A 63 12.68 -11.05 26.07
N ILE A 64 13.33 -11.31 24.94
CA ILE A 64 14.69 -11.86 24.90
C ILE A 64 15.66 -10.68 24.68
N GLY A 65 16.48 -10.38 25.68
CA GLY A 65 17.32 -9.19 25.70
C GLY A 65 16.69 -8.04 26.47
N GLU A 66 17.00 -6.82 26.09
CA GLU A 66 16.53 -5.60 26.74
C GLU A 66 15.84 -4.68 25.74
N LEU A 67 14.68 -4.13 26.11
CA LEU A 67 14.05 -3.05 25.36
C LEU A 67 14.76 -1.72 25.68
N PRO A 68 15.06 -0.89 24.66
CA PRO A 68 15.54 0.46 24.90
C PRO A 68 14.59 1.23 25.82
N SER A 69 15.14 1.95 26.80
CA SER A 69 14.33 2.65 27.81
C SER A 69 13.46 3.78 27.24
N ASP A 70 13.76 4.26 26.05
CA ASP A 70 13.05 5.30 25.30
C ASP A 70 12.09 4.74 24.23
N LEU A 71 12.06 3.41 24.02
CA LEU A 71 11.13 2.78 23.10
C LEU A 71 9.73 2.66 23.71
N ARG A 72 8.83 3.52 23.30
CA ARG A 72 7.42 3.54 23.70
C ARG A 72 6.54 3.79 22.48
N GLY A 73 5.38 3.16 22.45
CA GLY A 73 4.40 3.37 21.39
C GLY A 73 3.83 2.06 20.84
N THR A 74 3.19 2.15 19.69
CA THR A 74 2.59 0.99 19.03
C THR A 74 3.08 0.88 17.60
N TYR A 75 3.56 -0.29 17.24
CA TYR A 75 3.82 -0.67 15.86
C TYR A 75 2.59 -1.36 15.29
N TYR A 76 2.05 -0.83 14.20
CA TYR A 76 0.95 -1.45 13.46
C TYR A 76 1.45 -2.03 12.15
N ARG A 77 0.89 -3.17 11.77
CA ARG A 77 1.12 -3.82 10.47
C ARG A 77 -0.20 -4.35 9.94
N ASN A 78 -0.53 -3.97 8.72
CA ASN A 78 -1.63 -4.57 7.97
C ASN A 78 -1.10 -5.68 7.05
N GLY A 79 -1.93 -6.65 6.73
CA GLY A 79 -1.56 -7.73 5.83
C GLY A 79 -2.71 -8.61 5.40
N ALA A 80 -2.51 -9.31 4.29
CA ALA A 80 -3.49 -10.24 3.75
C ALA A 80 -3.53 -11.55 4.55
N ASN A 81 -4.71 -11.95 4.99
CA ASN A 81 -4.95 -13.19 5.73
C ASN A 81 -6.34 -13.75 5.37
N PRO A 82 -6.49 -14.51 4.27
CA PRO A 82 -7.80 -14.98 3.81
C PRO A 82 -8.47 -15.87 4.84
N LEU A 83 -9.70 -15.50 5.24
CA LEU A 83 -10.49 -16.27 6.19
C LEU A 83 -11.17 -17.47 5.51
N PHE A 84 -11.65 -17.28 4.28
CA PHE A 84 -12.34 -18.31 3.50
C PHE A 84 -11.54 -18.69 2.26
N GLU A 85 -11.79 -19.90 1.77
CA GLU A 85 -11.24 -20.38 0.51
C GLU A 85 -11.57 -19.38 -0.63
N PRO A 86 -10.58 -18.91 -1.39
CA PRO A 86 -10.79 -17.94 -2.46
C PRO A 86 -11.78 -18.45 -3.51
N LYS A 87 -12.73 -17.60 -3.92
CA LYS A 87 -13.75 -17.94 -4.95
C LYS A 87 -13.14 -18.25 -6.30
N ASN A 88 -12.04 -17.57 -6.64
CA ASN A 88 -11.35 -17.66 -7.92
C ASN A 88 -9.85 -17.88 -7.69
N ARG A 89 -9.05 -17.77 -8.77
CA ARG A 89 -7.59 -17.80 -8.68
C ARG A 89 -7.11 -16.77 -7.64
N TYR A 90 -6.42 -17.25 -6.62
CA TYR A 90 -5.92 -16.43 -5.52
C TYR A 90 -4.68 -15.63 -5.93
N HIS A 91 -4.70 -14.36 -5.61
CA HIS A 91 -3.56 -13.46 -5.65
C HIS A 91 -3.18 -13.06 -4.20
N PRO A 92 -1.89 -12.89 -3.84
CA PRO A 92 -1.51 -12.53 -2.46
C PRO A 92 -2.14 -11.24 -1.94
N PHE A 93 -2.67 -10.39 -2.83
CA PHE A 93 -3.42 -9.19 -2.44
C PHE A 93 -4.91 -9.47 -2.11
N ASP A 94 -5.41 -10.67 -2.34
CA ASP A 94 -6.84 -10.99 -2.18
C ASP A 94 -7.23 -11.42 -0.75
N GLY A 95 -6.25 -11.64 0.13
CA GLY A 95 -6.54 -12.04 1.50
C GLY A 95 -7.22 -10.93 2.30
N ASP A 96 -8.12 -11.32 3.19
CA ASP A 96 -8.77 -10.39 4.13
C ASP A 96 -7.74 -9.64 4.96
N GLY A 97 -7.98 -8.37 5.21
CA GLY A 97 -7.09 -7.56 6.04
C GLY A 97 -7.05 -8.10 7.47
N MET A 98 -5.83 -8.34 7.95
CA MET A 98 -5.59 -8.60 9.36
C MET A 98 -4.64 -7.54 9.90
N MET A 99 -5.12 -6.77 10.86
CA MET A 99 -4.31 -5.79 11.56
C MET A 99 -3.56 -6.45 12.71
N HIS A 100 -2.28 -6.13 12.83
CA HIS A 100 -1.41 -6.55 13.92
C HIS A 100 -0.92 -5.31 14.67
N ALA A 101 -0.91 -5.35 15.98
CA ALA A 101 -0.35 -4.30 16.84
C ALA A 101 0.63 -4.88 17.85
N LEU A 102 1.80 -4.26 17.97
CA LEU A 102 2.75 -4.49 19.03
C LEU A 102 2.84 -3.23 19.90
N HIS A 103 2.22 -3.26 21.06
CA HIS A 103 2.27 -2.18 22.04
C HIS A 103 3.49 -2.35 22.93
N VAL A 104 4.32 -1.31 23.04
CA VAL A 104 5.50 -1.28 23.90
C VAL A 104 5.33 -0.16 24.94
N SER A 105 5.44 -0.50 26.21
CA SER A 105 5.31 0.41 27.34
C SER A 105 6.31 0.07 28.44
N ASP A 106 6.25 0.78 29.56
CA ASP A 106 7.05 0.48 30.76
C ASP A 106 6.73 -0.90 31.36
N ASP A 107 5.52 -1.40 31.13
CA ASP A 107 5.06 -2.70 31.63
C ASP A 107 5.49 -3.87 30.73
N GLY A 108 6.19 -3.60 29.60
CA GLY A 108 6.66 -4.57 28.63
C GLY A 108 5.96 -4.45 27.28
N ALA A 109 5.74 -5.59 26.61
CA ALA A 109 5.16 -5.64 25.29
C ALA A 109 3.88 -6.50 25.27
N ARG A 110 2.86 -6.03 24.56
CA ARG A 110 1.59 -6.73 24.29
C ARG A 110 1.37 -6.84 22.80
N TYR A 111 0.90 -7.97 22.31
CA TYR A 111 0.55 -8.21 20.91
C TYR A 111 -0.95 -8.47 20.75
N VAL A 112 -1.52 -7.83 19.73
CA VAL A 112 -2.92 -8.04 19.33
C VAL A 112 -2.99 -8.22 17.82
N ASN A 113 -3.84 -9.11 17.31
CA ASN A 113 -4.23 -9.14 15.92
C ASN A 113 -5.74 -9.33 15.79
N ARG A 114 -6.34 -8.72 14.75
CA ARG A 114 -7.77 -8.82 14.42
C ARG A 114 -7.96 -8.77 12.92
N TRP A 115 -8.95 -9.50 12.42
CA TRP A 115 -9.48 -9.22 11.08
C TRP A 115 -10.13 -7.85 11.04
N ILE A 116 -9.97 -7.20 9.90
CA ILE A 116 -10.64 -5.95 9.60
C ILE A 116 -12.02 -6.30 9.04
N GLU A 117 -13.07 -6.00 9.80
CA GLU A 117 -14.44 -6.33 9.45
C GLU A 117 -14.98 -5.40 8.35
N THR A 118 -14.56 -5.66 7.11
CA THR A 118 -15.12 -4.97 5.94
C THR A 118 -16.54 -5.47 5.67
N PRO A 119 -17.37 -4.71 4.91
CA PRO A 119 -18.68 -5.19 4.48
C PRO A 119 -18.61 -6.53 3.72
N ALA A 120 -17.57 -6.73 2.90
CA ALA A 120 -17.34 -7.97 2.17
C ALA A 120 -17.06 -9.14 3.12
N LEU A 121 -16.13 -8.99 4.07
CA LEU A 121 -15.81 -10.03 5.04
C LEU A 121 -17.02 -10.38 5.93
N SER A 122 -17.79 -9.38 6.41
CA SER A 122 -18.98 -9.59 7.21
C SER A 122 -20.07 -10.38 6.46
N GLY A 123 -20.24 -10.07 5.15
CA GLY A 123 -21.14 -10.82 4.28
C GLY A 123 -20.69 -12.28 4.06
N GLU A 124 -19.40 -12.49 3.85
CA GLU A 124 -18.79 -13.81 3.69
C GLU A 124 -18.85 -14.63 4.98
N ALA A 125 -18.58 -14.02 6.13
CA ALA A 125 -18.74 -14.66 7.44
C ALA A 125 -20.17 -15.14 7.67
N SER A 126 -21.16 -14.35 7.26
CA SER A 126 -22.58 -14.73 7.35
C SER A 126 -22.94 -15.90 6.42
N SER A 127 -22.26 -16.03 5.28
CA SER A 127 -22.49 -17.11 4.31
C SER A 127 -21.61 -18.34 4.52
N GLY A 128 -20.58 -18.24 5.36
CA GLY A 128 -19.60 -19.28 5.62
C GLY A 128 -18.66 -19.59 4.45
N LYS A 129 -18.56 -18.71 3.45
CA LYS A 129 -17.73 -18.92 2.27
C LYS A 129 -17.40 -17.60 1.56
N SER A 130 -16.34 -17.58 0.77
CA SER A 130 -16.03 -16.45 -0.12
C SER A 130 -17.10 -16.28 -1.20
N THR A 131 -17.57 -15.05 -1.39
CA THR A 131 -18.59 -14.68 -2.38
C THR A 131 -18.07 -13.76 -3.47
N SER A 132 -16.98 -13.03 -3.20
CA SER A 132 -16.45 -12.02 -4.08
C SER A 132 -15.18 -12.50 -4.79
N PRO A 133 -14.97 -12.14 -6.08
CA PRO A 133 -13.72 -12.43 -6.76
C PRO A 133 -12.57 -11.54 -6.26
N GLY A 134 -11.33 -12.01 -6.45
CA GLY A 134 -10.12 -11.24 -6.22
C GLY A 134 -9.68 -10.44 -7.46
N VAL A 135 -8.49 -9.83 -7.36
CA VAL A 135 -7.92 -8.93 -8.39
C VAL A 135 -7.62 -9.61 -9.73
N MET A 136 -7.50 -10.93 -9.73
CA MET A 136 -7.29 -11.71 -10.97
C MET A 136 -8.59 -11.88 -11.79
N GLY A 137 -9.74 -11.55 -11.22
CA GLY A 137 -11.04 -11.62 -11.89
C GLY A 137 -11.49 -13.04 -12.27
N PRO A 138 -12.46 -13.19 -13.16
CA PRO A 138 -13.24 -12.11 -13.76
C PRO A 138 -14.03 -11.32 -12.72
N PHE A 139 -14.12 -10.00 -12.89
CA PHE A 139 -14.81 -9.08 -12.00
C PHE A 139 -16.32 -9.33 -12.01
N ASP A 140 -16.95 -9.23 -10.84
CA ASP A 140 -18.39 -9.48 -10.66
C ASP A 140 -19.06 -8.26 -10.03
N TYR A 141 -19.57 -7.37 -10.87
CA TYR A 141 -20.24 -6.15 -10.44
C TYR A 141 -21.64 -6.39 -9.81
N SER A 142 -22.08 -7.64 -9.70
CA SER A 142 -23.29 -7.98 -8.95
C SER A 142 -23.06 -8.08 -7.44
N VAL A 143 -21.81 -8.30 -7.01
CA VAL A 143 -21.44 -8.46 -5.60
C VAL A 143 -20.90 -7.17 -4.98
N SER A 144 -20.28 -6.30 -5.78
CA SER A 144 -19.82 -4.96 -5.35
C SER A 144 -19.73 -4.03 -6.55
N GLU A 145 -19.79 -2.71 -6.30
CA GLU A 145 -19.59 -1.69 -7.33
C GLU A 145 -18.20 -1.72 -7.97
N PHE A 146 -17.21 -2.28 -7.27
CA PHE A 146 -15.83 -2.45 -7.75
C PHE A 146 -15.61 -3.77 -8.50
N GLY A 147 -16.56 -4.70 -8.40
CA GLY A 147 -16.48 -6.02 -9.01
C GLY A 147 -15.45 -6.97 -8.38
N ILE A 148 -14.80 -6.55 -7.30
CA ILE A 148 -13.84 -7.33 -6.50
C ILE A 148 -14.13 -7.18 -5.02
N LYS A 149 -13.49 -8.04 -4.20
CA LYS A 149 -13.56 -7.99 -2.75
C LYS A 149 -12.85 -6.74 -2.22
N ASP A 150 -13.49 -6.04 -1.28
CA ASP A 150 -12.83 -5.08 -0.41
C ASP A 150 -12.15 -5.85 0.72
N THR A 151 -10.82 -5.83 0.74
CA THR A 151 -10.04 -6.58 1.73
C THR A 151 -9.40 -5.69 2.79
N SER A 152 -9.29 -4.39 2.56
CA SER A 152 -8.68 -3.40 3.48
C SER A 152 -7.32 -3.84 4.07
N ASN A 153 -6.44 -4.46 3.24
CA ASN A 153 -5.25 -5.18 3.70
C ASN A 153 -3.92 -4.52 3.35
N THR A 154 -3.93 -3.32 2.73
CA THR A 154 -2.71 -2.80 2.07
C THR A 154 -1.86 -1.95 2.99
N ASP A 155 -2.41 -0.87 3.54
CA ASP A 155 -1.63 0.10 4.32
C ASP A 155 -2.39 0.51 5.59
N VAL A 156 -1.72 1.28 6.43
CA VAL A 156 -2.25 1.74 7.71
C VAL A 156 -1.70 3.12 8.05
N PHE A 157 -2.57 4.01 8.51
CA PHE A 157 -2.16 5.26 9.15
C PHE A 157 -2.94 5.51 10.43
N ALA A 158 -2.48 6.45 11.25
CA ALA A 158 -3.20 6.90 12.44
C ALA A 158 -3.66 8.35 12.24
N LEU A 159 -4.94 8.62 12.49
CA LEU A 159 -5.52 9.97 12.40
C LEU A 159 -6.68 10.10 13.39
N ASN A 160 -6.73 11.24 14.08
CA ASN A 160 -7.85 11.63 14.95
C ASN A 160 -8.24 10.55 16.00
N GLY A 161 -7.26 9.78 16.50
CA GLY A 161 -7.49 8.74 17.52
C GLY A 161 -7.93 7.39 16.98
N ASP A 162 -8.00 7.23 15.67
CA ASP A 162 -8.23 5.95 14.99
C ASP A 162 -6.94 5.43 14.34
N VAL A 163 -6.86 4.12 14.22
CA VAL A 163 -5.99 3.43 13.27
C VAL A 163 -6.83 3.10 12.05
N VAL A 164 -6.38 3.55 10.88
CA VAL A 164 -7.15 3.45 9.64
C VAL A 164 -6.45 2.51 8.68
N SER A 165 -7.13 1.45 8.26
CA SER A 165 -6.67 0.53 7.23
C SER A 165 -7.16 0.96 5.86
N LEU A 166 -6.37 0.65 4.84
CA LEU A 166 -6.60 1.05 3.47
C LEU A 166 -6.58 -0.16 2.52
N TRP A 167 -7.35 -0.03 1.45
CA TRP A 167 -7.33 -0.92 0.31
C TRP A 167 -7.13 -0.16 -0.99
N TYR A 168 -6.67 -0.87 -1.98
CA TYR A 168 -6.36 -0.37 -3.29
C TYR A 168 -7.63 -0.18 -4.13
N ASN A 169 -8.18 1.04 -4.13
CA ASN A 169 -9.25 1.49 -5.03
C ASN A 169 -10.54 0.63 -5.03
N ALA A 170 -10.88 0.02 -3.91
CA ALA A 170 -12.11 -0.76 -3.79
C ALA A 170 -12.60 -0.79 -2.33
N GLY A 171 -13.48 0.11 -1.97
CA GLY A 171 -14.04 0.22 -0.62
C GLY A 171 -13.47 1.37 0.19
N ASN A 172 -14.21 1.76 1.21
CA ASN A 172 -13.80 2.82 2.11
C ASN A 172 -12.62 2.40 2.97
N PRO A 173 -11.75 3.34 3.39
CA PRO A 173 -10.85 3.10 4.51
C PRO A 173 -11.65 2.69 5.75
N ILE A 174 -11.09 1.82 6.59
CA ILE A 174 -11.75 1.28 7.78
C ILE A 174 -11.05 1.78 9.04
N ALA A 175 -11.83 2.37 9.95
CA ALA A 175 -11.35 2.82 11.25
C ALA A 175 -11.37 1.67 12.27
N LEU A 176 -10.29 1.57 13.04
CA LEU A 176 -10.06 0.57 14.08
C LEU A 176 -9.72 1.25 15.40
N ASP A 177 -10.11 0.62 16.50
CA ASP A 177 -9.63 1.01 17.82
C ASP A 177 -8.11 0.83 17.92
N PRO A 178 -7.34 1.83 18.35
CA PRO A 178 -5.88 1.75 18.37
C PRO A 178 -5.32 0.76 19.41
N VAL A 179 -6.11 0.32 20.37
CA VAL A 179 -5.67 -0.56 21.47
C VAL A 179 -6.16 -1.98 21.29
N THR A 180 -7.44 -2.14 20.91
CA THR A 180 -8.10 -3.45 20.81
C THR A 180 -8.13 -3.98 19.37
N LEU A 181 -7.91 -3.10 18.39
CA LEU A 181 -8.06 -3.34 16.95
C LEU A 181 -9.50 -3.70 16.52
N GLU A 182 -10.49 -3.49 17.39
CA GLU A 182 -11.89 -3.67 17.01
C GLU A 182 -12.26 -2.70 15.89
N THR A 183 -12.97 -3.20 14.89
CA THR A 183 -13.43 -2.40 13.76
C THR A 183 -14.53 -1.45 14.23
N ARG A 184 -14.32 -0.15 14.01
CA ARG A 184 -15.28 0.92 14.31
C ARG A 184 -16.21 1.23 13.14
N GLY A 185 -15.85 0.82 11.92
CA GLY A 185 -16.60 1.03 10.69
C GLY A 185 -15.84 1.83 9.65
N ALA A 186 -16.54 2.31 8.63
CA ALA A 186 -15.94 3.12 7.58
C ALA A 186 -15.35 4.42 8.15
N PHE A 187 -14.14 4.74 7.72
CA PHE A 187 -13.49 6.02 8.03
C PHE A 187 -13.94 7.08 7.02
N HIS A 188 -14.32 8.25 7.51
CA HIS A 188 -14.81 9.35 6.69
C HIS A 188 -13.93 10.59 6.81
N LEU A 189 -13.77 11.33 5.72
CA LEU A 189 -13.22 12.68 5.73
C LEU A 189 -14.36 13.67 5.50
N ASP A 190 -14.52 14.64 6.39
CA ASP A 190 -15.70 15.55 6.42
C ASP A 190 -17.05 14.82 6.41
N GLY A 191 -17.13 13.63 7.03
CA GLY A 191 -18.32 12.81 7.02
C GLY A 191 -18.66 12.21 5.65
N ARG A 192 -17.71 12.17 4.71
CA ARG A 192 -17.88 11.61 3.36
C ARG A 192 -17.10 10.33 3.18
N ASP A 193 -17.73 9.40 2.46
CA ASP A 193 -17.07 8.19 1.96
C ASP A 193 -15.94 8.52 0.99
N ARG A 194 -14.87 7.69 1.04
CA ARG A 194 -13.70 7.81 0.17
C ARG A 194 -13.32 6.44 -0.45
N PRO A 195 -14.25 5.80 -1.18
CA PRO A 195 -14.04 4.42 -1.65
C PRO A 195 -12.95 4.27 -2.71
N LYS A 196 -12.39 5.39 -3.19
CA LYS A 196 -11.31 5.43 -4.19
C LYS A 196 -10.03 6.06 -3.66
N MET A 197 -9.93 6.29 -2.35
CA MET A 197 -8.71 6.77 -1.74
C MET A 197 -7.59 5.77 -1.97
N SER A 198 -6.45 6.26 -2.45
CA SER A 198 -5.26 5.41 -2.62
C SER A 198 -4.80 4.85 -1.28
N ALA A 199 -4.34 3.62 -1.30
CA ALA A 199 -3.80 2.95 -0.14
C ALA A 199 -2.54 3.61 0.44
N HIS A 200 -1.83 4.42 -0.35
CA HIS A 200 -0.59 5.08 0.10
C HIS A 200 -0.77 6.57 0.40
N SER A 201 -1.90 6.92 1.03
CA SER A 201 -2.08 8.22 1.67
C SER A 201 -1.08 8.40 2.82
N LYS A 202 -0.57 9.61 3.03
CA LYS A 202 0.53 9.89 3.96
C LYS A 202 0.10 10.86 5.06
N VAL A 203 0.42 10.55 6.30
CA VAL A 203 0.28 11.51 7.42
C VAL A 203 1.59 12.24 7.64
N ASP A 204 1.57 13.55 7.55
CA ASP A 204 2.72 14.37 7.95
C ASP A 204 2.78 14.44 9.48
N TRP A 205 3.72 13.72 10.06
CA TRP A 205 3.89 13.62 11.52
C TRP A 205 4.16 14.97 12.22
N ARG A 206 4.59 16.00 11.46
CA ARG A 206 4.86 17.34 11.99
C ARG A 206 3.60 18.16 12.20
N THR A 207 2.60 18.00 11.33
CA THR A 207 1.36 18.78 11.35
C THR A 207 0.14 17.93 11.72
N GLY A 208 0.23 16.62 11.53
CA GLY A 208 -0.88 15.68 11.62
C GLY A 208 -1.78 15.69 10.38
N ASP A 209 -1.41 16.41 9.32
CA ASP A 209 -2.19 16.47 8.10
C ASP A 209 -2.09 15.15 7.33
N LEU A 210 -3.23 14.68 6.82
CA LEU A 210 -3.32 13.58 5.89
C LEU A 210 -3.28 14.11 4.46
N LEU A 211 -2.25 13.74 3.70
CA LEU A 211 -2.16 13.96 2.25
C LEU A 211 -2.68 12.71 1.55
N TYR A 212 -3.71 12.85 0.74
CA TYR A 212 -4.35 11.74 0.05
C TYR A 212 -4.57 12.04 -1.43
N PHE A 213 -4.81 11.01 -2.19
CA PHE A 213 -5.26 11.11 -3.57
C PHE A 213 -6.21 9.97 -3.90
N ASP A 214 -7.16 10.28 -4.77
CA ASP A 214 -8.05 9.32 -5.39
C ASP A 214 -7.68 9.21 -6.86
N TYR A 215 -7.89 8.05 -7.49
CA TYR A 215 -7.76 7.91 -8.93
C TYR A 215 -8.89 7.09 -9.53
N ASN A 216 -9.26 7.41 -10.77
CA ASN A 216 -10.47 6.96 -11.41
C ASN A 216 -10.25 6.54 -12.86
N ASP A 217 -11.14 5.68 -13.36
CA ASP A 217 -11.23 5.31 -14.78
C ASP A 217 -11.97 6.36 -15.61
N THR A 218 -12.60 7.35 -14.96
CA THR A 218 -13.31 8.46 -15.60
C THR A 218 -12.86 9.80 -15.01
N PRO A 219 -12.93 10.91 -15.77
CA PRO A 219 -12.57 12.24 -15.26
C PRO A 219 -13.37 12.66 -14.02
N PRO A 220 -12.74 13.37 -13.07
CA PRO A 220 -11.30 13.60 -13.00
C PRO A 220 -10.56 12.29 -12.72
N TYR A 221 -9.51 12.04 -13.50
CA TYR A 221 -8.74 10.79 -13.36
C TYR A 221 -7.92 10.71 -12.07
N MET A 222 -7.68 11.84 -11.43
CA MET A 222 -7.06 11.94 -10.12
C MET A 222 -7.62 13.14 -9.37
N THR A 223 -7.76 13.01 -8.06
CA THR A 223 -8.03 14.10 -7.13
C THR A 223 -6.95 14.07 -6.05
N TYR A 224 -6.36 15.21 -5.75
CA TYR A 224 -5.40 15.37 -4.66
C TYR A 224 -6.04 16.18 -3.54
N GLY A 225 -5.82 15.78 -2.30
CA GLY A 225 -6.36 16.48 -1.15
C GLY A 225 -5.48 16.45 0.08
N VAL A 226 -5.78 17.36 1.00
CA VAL A 226 -5.20 17.46 2.33
C VAL A 226 -6.33 17.59 3.36
N ALA A 227 -6.33 16.69 4.34
CA ALA A 227 -7.18 16.81 5.52
C ALA A 227 -6.31 17.12 6.75
N ASN A 228 -6.82 17.94 7.66
CA ASN A 228 -6.11 18.26 8.89
C ASN A 228 -6.17 17.09 9.90
N ALA A 229 -5.46 17.23 11.02
CA ALA A 229 -5.39 16.21 12.07
C ALA A 229 -6.75 15.80 12.69
N LYS A 230 -7.84 16.54 12.41
CA LYS A 230 -9.21 16.23 12.83
C LYS A 230 -10.00 15.48 11.75
N GLY A 231 -9.42 15.25 10.56
CA GLY A 231 -10.10 14.65 9.41
C GLY A 231 -10.98 15.65 8.63
N GLU A 232 -10.82 16.95 8.83
CA GLU A 232 -11.49 18.00 8.04
C GLU A 232 -10.70 18.23 6.75
N VAL A 233 -11.35 18.14 5.58
CA VAL A 233 -10.71 18.41 4.29
C VAL A 233 -10.48 19.92 4.15
N VAL A 234 -9.21 20.32 4.18
CA VAL A 234 -8.80 21.73 4.10
C VAL A 234 -8.37 22.13 2.69
N HIS A 235 -8.12 21.14 1.83
CA HIS A 235 -7.76 21.36 0.44
C HIS A 235 -8.13 20.13 -0.40
N GLU A 236 -8.73 20.35 -1.58
CA GLU A 236 -9.01 19.28 -2.54
C GLU A 236 -9.08 19.87 -3.95
N VAL A 237 -8.35 19.28 -4.89
CA VAL A 237 -8.32 19.73 -6.29
C VAL A 237 -8.29 18.56 -7.26
N PRO A 238 -9.01 18.64 -8.38
CA PRO A 238 -8.85 17.67 -9.46
C PRO A 238 -7.50 17.88 -10.17
N ILE A 239 -6.88 16.77 -10.57
CA ILE A 239 -5.61 16.77 -11.28
C ILE A 239 -5.90 16.38 -12.73
N ASP A 240 -5.46 17.23 -13.65
CA ASP A 240 -5.65 17.01 -15.09
C ASP A 240 -4.59 16.02 -15.60
N LEU A 241 -5.01 14.76 -15.77
CA LEU A 241 -4.21 13.69 -16.38
C LEU A 241 -4.75 13.39 -17.78
N PRO A 242 -3.90 12.93 -18.71
CA PRO A 242 -4.30 12.62 -20.09
C PRO A 242 -5.21 11.40 -20.22
N GLY A 243 -5.42 10.64 -19.15
CA GLY A 243 -6.26 9.46 -19.12
C GLY A 243 -6.18 8.74 -17.78
N ALA A 244 -6.93 7.66 -17.64
CA ALA A 244 -6.84 6.78 -16.50
C ALA A 244 -5.42 6.23 -16.37
N ARG A 245 -4.85 6.37 -15.19
CA ARG A 245 -3.51 5.90 -14.81
C ARG A 245 -3.63 5.10 -13.52
N LEU A 246 -2.57 4.38 -13.18
CA LEU A 246 -2.46 3.67 -11.91
C LEU A 246 -1.28 4.22 -11.10
N PRO A 247 -1.37 5.46 -10.59
CA PRO A 247 -0.43 5.95 -9.61
C PRO A 247 -0.63 5.14 -8.33
N HIS A 248 0.45 4.60 -7.77
CA HIS A 248 0.32 3.74 -6.59
C HIS A 248 0.62 4.48 -5.31
N ASP A 249 1.57 5.42 -5.36
CA ASP A 249 2.07 6.16 -4.21
C ASP A 249 2.27 7.65 -4.55
N ILE A 250 2.54 8.46 -3.54
CA ILE A 250 2.91 9.88 -3.65
C ILE A 250 4.13 10.18 -2.78
N GLY A 251 4.93 11.16 -3.20
CA GLY A 251 5.93 11.79 -2.35
C GLY A 251 5.39 13.07 -1.73
N PHE A 252 5.85 13.46 -0.55
CA PHE A 252 5.55 14.76 0.01
C PHE A 252 6.72 15.34 0.79
N THR A 253 6.75 16.66 0.83
CA THR A 253 7.68 17.46 1.62
C THR A 253 6.91 18.42 2.53
N GLN A 254 7.59 19.34 3.16
CA GLN A 254 6.91 20.37 3.94
C GLN A 254 5.99 21.24 3.07
N ASN A 255 6.45 21.63 1.86
CA ASN A 255 5.76 22.61 1.03
C ASN A 255 5.14 22.02 -0.24
N TYR A 256 5.50 20.80 -0.64
CA TYR A 256 5.09 20.21 -1.91
C TYR A 256 4.58 18.78 -1.77
N THR A 257 3.81 18.36 -2.76
CA THR A 257 3.48 16.95 -3.03
C THR A 257 3.95 16.59 -4.43
N VAL A 258 4.50 15.40 -4.58
CA VAL A 258 4.94 14.84 -5.87
C VAL A 258 3.93 13.81 -6.31
N LEU A 259 3.16 14.15 -7.34
CA LEU A 259 2.16 13.28 -7.96
C LEU A 259 2.79 12.52 -9.12
N HIS A 260 2.29 11.31 -9.37
CA HIS A 260 2.83 10.43 -10.40
C HIS A 260 1.84 10.26 -11.55
N ASP A 261 2.31 10.52 -12.80
CA ASP A 261 1.65 10.10 -14.02
C ASP A 261 2.54 9.06 -14.70
N LEU A 262 2.27 7.80 -14.41
CA LEU A 262 3.07 6.67 -14.83
C LEU A 262 2.49 6.05 -16.10
N PRO A 263 3.32 5.59 -17.05
CA PRO A 263 2.88 4.94 -18.28
C PRO A 263 2.40 3.49 -18.04
N PHE A 264 1.58 3.31 -17.02
CA PHE A 264 1.07 2.03 -16.57
C PHE A 264 -0.43 2.13 -16.30
N PHE A 265 -1.22 1.45 -17.11
CA PHE A 265 -2.69 1.48 -17.02
C PHE A 265 -3.29 0.24 -17.66
N HIS A 266 -4.56 -0.02 -17.37
CA HIS A 266 -5.28 -1.14 -17.94
C HIS A 266 -6.10 -0.73 -19.17
N ASP A 267 -6.34 -1.70 -20.03
CA ASP A 267 -7.23 -1.55 -21.16
C ASP A 267 -8.68 -1.51 -20.66
N LEU A 268 -9.31 -0.35 -20.77
CA LEU A 268 -10.69 -0.10 -20.30
C LEU A 268 -11.71 -0.91 -21.10
N ASP A 269 -11.45 -1.19 -22.38
CA ASP A 269 -12.36 -2.00 -23.21
C ASP A 269 -12.29 -3.47 -22.80
N VAL A 270 -11.11 -3.99 -22.49
CA VAL A 270 -10.96 -5.36 -21.96
C VAL A 270 -11.64 -5.46 -20.59
N LEU A 271 -11.43 -4.49 -19.69
CA LEU A 271 -12.10 -4.47 -18.41
C LEU A 271 -13.63 -4.45 -18.56
N LYS A 272 -14.15 -3.61 -19.44
CA LYS A 272 -15.59 -3.46 -19.66
C LYS A 272 -16.23 -4.70 -20.29
N ASN A 273 -15.58 -5.28 -21.32
CA ASN A 273 -16.16 -6.35 -22.11
C ASN A 273 -15.89 -7.74 -21.53
N HIS A 274 -14.73 -7.96 -20.92
CA HIS A 274 -14.28 -9.26 -20.40
C HIS A 274 -14.20 -9.34 -18.87
N LYS A 275 -14.41 -8.21 -18.17
CA LYS A 275 -14.31 -8.15 -16.71
C LYS A 275 -12.91 -8.56 -16.19
N LEU A 276 -11.89 -8.32 -17.00
CA LEU A 276 -10.50 -8.62 -16.68
C LEU A 276 -9.67 -7.33 -16.69
N ARG A 277 -8.83 -7.16 -15.68
CA ARG A 277 -7.88 -6.06 -15.61
C ARG A 277 -6.55 -6.50 -16.23
N VAL A 278 -6.32 -6.11 -17.48
CA VAL A 278 -5.06 -6.32 -18.18
C VAL A 278 -4.22 -5.06 -18.09
N LEU A 279 -3.18 -5.08 -17.29
CA LEU A 279 -2.29 -3.97 -17.06
C LEU A 279 -1.14 -3.98 -18.05
N THR A 280 -0.88 -2.84 -18.70
CA THR A 280 0.17 -2.69 -19.69
C THR A 280 1.11 -1.55 -19.32
N PHE A 281 2.40 -1.80 -19.45
CA PHE A 281 3.43 -0.79 -19.34
C PHE A 281 3.79 -0.27 -20.75
N HIS A 282 3.58 1.03 -20.97
CA HIS A 282 3.78 1.69 -22.26
C HIS A 282 5.16 2.33 -22.33
N ARG A 283 6.07 1.71 -23.06
CA ARG A 283 7.47 2.14 -23.19
C ARG A 283 7.69 3.39 -24.05
N ASP A 284 6.69 3.80 -24.78
CA ASP A 284 6.65 4.97 -25.68
C ASP A 284 6.01 6.21 -25.02
N ILE A 285 5.50 6.08 -23.82
CA ILE A 285 4.91 7.18 -23.06
C ILE A 285 5.86 7.58 -21.93
N PRO A 286 6.23 8.87 -21.79
CA PRO A 286 7.10 9.31 -20.72
C PRO A 286 6.42 9.16 -19.35
N THR A 287 7.21 8.88 -18.33
CA THR A 287 6.80 9.08 -16.94
C THR A 287 6.83 10.57 -16.64
N ARG A 288 5.83 11.07 -15.92
CA ARG A 288 5.80 12.45 -15.47
C ARG A 288 5.63 12.52 -13.95
N PHE A 289 6.40 13.42 -13.33
CA PHE A 289 6.22 13.77 -11.92
C PHE A 289 5.64 15.18 -11.83
N GLY A 290 4.51 15.31 -11.16
CA GLY A 290 3.83 16.58 -10.94
C GLY A 290 4.18 17.16 -9.57
N LEU A 291 4.94 18.24 -9.55
CA LEU A 291 5.23 18.98 -8.32
C LEU A 291 4.13 20.02 -8.08
N ILE A 292 3.29 19.80 -7.09
CA ILE A 292 2.24 20.72 -6.67
C ILE A 292 2.57 21.31 -5.29
N PRO A 293 2.45 22.65 -5.08
CA PRO A 293 2.46 23.20 -3.74
C PRO A 293 1.39 22.51 -2.87
N ARG A 294 1.67 22.21 -1.62
CA ARG A 294 0.79 21.40 -0.74
C ARG A 294 -0.67 21.82 -0.76
N PHE A 295 -0.94 23.11 -0.82
CA PHE A 295 -2.28 23.71 -0.93
C PHE A 295 -2.49 24.46 -2.27
N GLY A 296 -1.77 24.01 -3.32
CA GLY A 296 -1.78 24.66 -4.62
C GLY A 296 -2.97 24.24 -5.48
N ALA A 297 -3.47 25.19 -6.30
CA ALA A 297 -4.47 24.86 -7.31
C ALA A 297 -3.88 23.99 -8.43
N SER A 298 -4.71 23.18 -9.11
CA SER A 298 -4.30 22.29 -10.21
C SER A 298 -3.39 22.98 -11.25
N LYS A 299 -3.68 24.22 -11.61
CA LYS A 299 -2.89 25.00 -12.57
C LYS A 299 -1.49 25.36 -12.09
N THR A 300 -1.16 25.16 -10.81
CA THR A 300 0.16 25.45 -10.26
C THR A 300 1.10 24.24 -10.30
N ILE A 301 0.61 23.09 -10.77
CA ILE A 301 1.43 21.90 -10.93
C ILE A 301 2.50 22.15 -12.00
N ARG A 302 3.73 21.78 -11.66
CA ARG A 302 4.85 21.74 -12.60
C ARG A 302 5.14 20.28 -12.92
N TRP A 303 4.97 19.91 -14.19
CA TRP A 303 5.23 18.54 -14.65
C TRP A 303 6.66 18.43 -15.18
N PHE A 304 7.29 17.31 -14.83
CA PHE A 304 8.66 16.97 -15.22
C PHE A 304 8.64 15.59 -15.86
N ASP A 305 9.04 15.54 -17.13
CA ASP A 305 9.11 14.33 -17.91
C ASP A 305 10.43 13.59 -17.64
N CYS A 306 10.36 12.28 -17.57
CA CYS A 306 11.52 11.41 -17.57
C CYS A 306 11.29 10.19 -18.46
N GLU A 307 12.34 9.40 -18.67
CA GLU A 307 12.22 8.14 -19.39
C GLU A 307 11.15 7.23 -18.77
N PRO A 308 10.40 6.46 -19.59
CA PRO A 308 9.39 5.55 -19.10
C PRO A 308 9.90 4.66 -17.97
N CYS A 309 9.23 4.73 -16.84
CA CYS A 309 9.50 3.89 -15.69
C CYS A 309 8.23 3.70 -14.85
N TYR A 310 8.27 2.71 -13.98
CA TYR A 310 7.27 2.50 -12.97
C TYR A 310 7.89 2.65 -11.58
N ILE A 311 7.19 3.36 -10.71
CA ILE A 311 7.52 3.48 -9.29
C ILE A 311 6.33 2.96 -8.51
N LEU A 312 6.52 1.85 -7.78
CA LEU A 312 5.49 1.32 -6.91
C LEU A 312 5.43 2.12 -5.61
N HIS A 313 6.55 2.26 -4.91
CA HIS A 313 6.62 2.98 -3.64
C HIS A 313 7.68 4.07 -3.64
N VAL A 314 7.37 5.15 -2.93
CA VAL A 314 8.29 6.23 -2.58
C VAL A 314 8.93 5.91 -1.24
N SER A 315 10.26 5.94 -1.19
CA SER A 315 10.99 5.67 0.04
C SER A 315 11.09 6.90 0.93
N ASN A 316 11.35 8.07 0.33
CA ASN A 316 11.46 9.34 1.03
C ASN A 316 11.29 10.52 0.07
N CYS A 317 10.94 11.68 0.63
CA CYS A 317 10.88 12.93 -0.12
C CYS A 317 11.22 14.09 0.81
N TRP A 318 12.10 15.03 0.34
CA TRP A 318 12.53 16.18 1.15
C TRP A 318 12.91 17.38 0.29
N GLU A 319 13.09 18.51 0.93
CA GLU A 319 13.57 19.75 0.31
C GLU A 319 15.00 20.03 0.76
N GLU A 320 15.85 20.44 -0.17
CA GLU A 320 17.23 20.87 0.08
C GLU A 320 17.53 22.08 -0.79
N ASP A 321 17.71 23.23 -0.19
CA ASP A 321 17.82 24.53 -0.87
C ASP A 321 16.62 24.77 -1.83
N ASP A 322 16.88 24.93 -3.13
CA ASP A 322 15.87 25.10 -4.19
C ASP A 322 15.43 23.76 -4.81
N TRP A 323 15.71 22.62 -4.18
CA TRP A 323 15.41 21.31 -4.74
C TRP A 323 14.37 20.57 -3.95
N VAL A 324 13.47 19.90 -4.66
CA VAL A 324 12.66 18.80 -4.13
C VAL A 324 13.31 17.50 -4.58
N ILE A 325 13.62 16.64 -3.62
CA ILE A 325 14.30 15.38 -3.85
C ILE A 325 13.35 14.25 -3.43
N MET A 326 13.21 13.23 -4.28
CA MET A 326 12.41 12.05 -4.03
C MET A 326 13.23 10.79 -4.30
N ASP A 327 13.25 9.89 -3.32
CA ASP A 327 13.81 8.56 -3.44
C ASP A 327 12.72 7.53 -3.66
N GLY A 328 12.90 6.67 -4.64
CA GLY A 328 11.97 5.58 -4.95
C GLY A 328 12.63 4.43 -5.70
N CYS A 329 12.00 3.29 -5.71
CA CYS A 329 12.44 2.14 -6.47
C CYS A 329 11.94 2.22 -7.91
N ARG A 330 12.87 2.47 -8.85
CA ARG A 330 12.56 2.53 -10.27
C ARG A 330 12.58 1.16 -10.92
N SER A 331 11.51 0.81 -11.62
CA SER A 331 11.48 -0.30 -12.55
C SER A 331 11.38 0.19 -13.99
N VAL A 332 12.15 -0.40 -14.89
CA VAL A 332 12.12 -0.10 -16.35
C VAL A 332 11.08 -0.96 -17.09
N SER A 333 10.37 -1.80 -16.36
CA SER A 333 9.21 -2.55 -16.83
C SER A 333 8.20 -2.62 -15.70
N SER A 334 6.92 -2.78 -16.04
CA SER A 334 5.93 -3.03 -15.01
C SER A 334 6.13 -4.43 -14.43
N LEU A 335 6.08 -4.47 -13.12
CA LEU A 335 6.09 -5.69 -12.33
C LEU A 335 4.71 -6.39 -12.34
N LEU A 336 3.68 -5.66 -12.78
CA LEU A 336 2.28 -6.07 -12.78
C LEU A 336 1.73 -6.29 -14.19
N SER A 337 2.56 -6.17 -15.25
CA SER A 337 2.06 -6.29 -16.60
C SER A 337 1.89 -7.75 -17.00
N ALA A 338 0.73 -8.07 -17.59
CA ALA A 338 0.40 -9.38 -18.13
C ALA A 338 1.01 -9.64 -19.54
N SER A 339 1.94 -8.81 -20.01
CA SER A 339 2.48 -8.90 -21.36
C SER A 339 3.57 -9.95 -21.48
N GLY A 340 3.25 -11.08 -22.12
CA GLY A 340 4.22 -12.06 -22.63
C GLY A 340 4.87 -12.94 -21.55
N ASP A 341 5.80 -13.77 -21.97
CA ASP A 341 6.46 -14.86 -21.22
C ASP A 341 7.08 -14.50 -19.84
N GLU A 342 7.09 -13.23 -19.46
CA GLU A 342 7.62 -12.75 -18.17
C GLU A 342 6.53 -12.40 -17.15
N GLY A 343 5.24 -12.38 -17.50
CA GLY A 343 4.18 -11.74 -16.72
C GLY A 343 3.93 -12.36 -15.35
N GLU A 344 3.81 -13.66 -15.24
CA GLU A 344 3.52 -14.34 -13.95
C GLU A 344 4.75 -14.44 -13.05
N LEU A 345 5.90 -14.73 -13.61
CA LEU A 345 7.16 -14.84 -12.85
C LEU A 345 7.66 -13.47 -12.37
N SER A 346 7.51 -12.41 -13.15
CA SER A 346 7.89 -11.06 -12.77
C SER A 346 7.08 -10.57 -11.59
N PHE A 347 5.78 -10.82 -11.57
CA PHE A 347 4.92 -10.41 -10.46
C PHE A 347 5.25 -11.16 -9.17
N MET A 348 5.48 -12.48 -9.25
CA MET A 348 5.90 -13.29 -8.10
C MET A 348 7.28 -12.86 -7.55
N LEU A 349 8.25 -12.58 -8.43
CA LEU A 349 9.57 -12.11 -8.03
C LEU A 349 9.54 -10.74 -7.34
N VAL A 350 8.57 -9.90 -7.64
CA VAL A 350 8.46 -8.56 -7.05
C VAL A 350 7.80 -8.57 -5.69
N CYS A 351 6.77 -9.36 -5.48
CA CYS A 351 6.27 -9.58 -4.12
C CYS A 351 7.35 -10.21 -3.22
N LEU A 352 8.14 -11.15 -3.75
CA LEU A 352 9.35 -11.64 -3.06
C LEU A 352 10.43 -10.54 -2.92
N CYS A 353 10.65 -9.71 -3.94
CA CYS A 353 11.62 -8.62 -3.85
C CYS A 353 11.16 -7.50 -2.91
N LEU A 354 9.88 -7.16 -2.80
CA LEU A 354 9.41 -6.20 -1.80
C LEU A 354 9.55 -6.76 -0.37
N ALA A 355 9.39 -8.07 -0.18
CA ALA A 355 9.70 -8.74 1.08
C ALA A 355 11.22 -8.93 1.32
N VAL A 356 12.04 -8.96 0.26
CA VAL A 356 13.48 -9.27 0.26
C VAL A 356 14.34 -8.08 -0.22
N CYS A 357 13.73 -6.96 -0.67
CA CYS A 357 14.45 -5.77 -1.16
C CYS A 357 15.37 -5.08 -0.14
N ASN A 358 15.40 -5.54 1.07
CA ASN A 358 16.54 -5.26 1.94
C ASN A 358 17.83 -6.01 1.53
N PHE A 359 17.83 -6.91 0.53
CA PHE A 359 18.97 -7.82 0.32
C PHE A 359 19.53 -7.97 -1.11
N LEU A 360 18.92 -7.60 -2.22
CA LEU A 360 19.49 -7.88 -3.56
C LEU A 360 19.26 -6.78 -4.61
N TRP A 361 20.29 -6.06 -4.89
CA TRP A 361 20.97 -5.53 -6.08
C TRP A 361 20.31 -5.70 -7.47
N ARG A 362 19.20 -4.98 -7.77
CA ARG A 362 18.83 -4.61 -9.14
C ARG A 362 17.89 -3.41 -9.24
N PHE A 363 17.74 -2.64 -8.20
CA PHE A 363 16.95 -1.41 -8.24
C PHE A 363 17.87 -0.21 -8.31
N SER A 364 17.79 0.54 -9.41
CA SER A 364 18.37 1.87 -9.47
C SER A 364 17.53 2.76 -8.56
N LEU A 365 18.10 3.28 -7.48
CA LEU A 365 17.51 4.41 -6.78
C LEU A 365 17.47 5.57 -7.75
N ILE A 366 16.30 6.13 -8.02
CA ILE A 366 16.22 7.42 -8.68
C ILE A 366 16.28 8.49 -7.60
N PHE A 367 17.30 9.30 -7.72
CA PHE A 367 17.26 10.64 -7.20
C PHE A 367 16.59 11.51 -8.26
N CYS A 368 15.30 11.80 -8.11
CA CYS A 368 14.67 12.83 -8.90
C CYS A 368 14.81 14.13 -8.12
N ALA A 369 15.79 14.94 -8.45
CA ALA A 369 15.94 16.27 -7.89
C ALA A 369 15.37 17.27 -8.89
N VAL A 370 14.40 18.05 -8.48
CA VAL A 370 13.76 19.07 -9.30
C VAL A 370 13.91 20.41 -8.59
N ARG A 371 14.37 21.42 -9.30
CA ARG A 371 14.43 22.76 -8.75
C ARG A 371 13.02 23.31 -8.56
N ALA A 372 12.69 23.64 -7.31
CA ALA A 372 11.38 24.13 -6.86
C ALA A 372 11.01 25.50 -7.46
#